data_147e36546d10c4ab42eebe1affae8c7b
#
_entry.id   147e36546d10c4ab42eebe1affae8c7b
#
_cell.length_a   1.000
_cell.length_b   1.000
_cell.length_c   1.000
_cell.angle_alpha   90.00
_cell.angle_beta   90.00
_cell.angle_gamma   90.00
#
_symmetry.space_group_name_H-M   'P 1'
#
loop_
_entity.id
_entity.type
_entity.pdbx_description
1 polymer ?
#
loop_
_entity_poly.entity_id
_entity_poly.type
_entity_poly.pdbx_seq_one_letter_code
_entity_poly.pdbx_strand_id
1 'polypeptide(L)'
;MKKLFLLPLAALLIAPVTAAAPAADSDLTKPIRQFIDGFNTGDTKSAYAAYVQGDVSIIDEFAPHLWVGPKAPQLWAADYDKHAKASGVSDGSVKYGAPTRREIDGARAYVIIPTVYAYREKGARTAEEGEMTFVLSKGKAGWKIKAWTWSGVKPHPAG
;
A
#
# COMPACT_ATOMS: atom_id res chain seq x y z
N MET A 1 14.37 48.25 60.63
CA MET A 1 13.22 48.03 59.76
C MET A 1 13.68 47.31 58.49
N LYS A 2 13.50 45.96 58.47
CA LYS A 2 13.88 45.13 57.30
C LYS A 2 12.65 44.94 56.43
N LYS A 3 12.70 45.43 55.18
CA LYS A 3 11.65 45.23 54.21
C LYS A 3 11.87 43.87 53.52
N LEU A 4 10.90 42.98 53.73
CA LEU A 4 10.82 41.65 53.10
C LEU A 4 10.19 41.84 51.71
N PHE A 5 10.96 41.56 50.60
CA PHE A 5 10.46 41.52 49.26
C PHE A 5 9.91 40.13 48.99
N LEU A 6 8.62 39.99 48.82
CA LEU A 6 7.99 38.79 48.27
C LEU A 6 8.08 38.84 46.73
N LEU A 7 8.78 37.89 46.14
CA LEU A 7 8.73 37.60 44.69
C LEU A 7 7.52 36.72 44.39
N PRO A 8 6.72 37.03 43.36
CA PRO A 8 5.65 36.13 42.94
C PRO A 8 6.22 34.95 42.14
N LEU A 9 5.92 33.73 42.55
CA LEU A 9 6.21 32.49 41.89
C LEU A 9 5.25 32.33 40.69
N ALA A 10 5.77 32.58 39.46
CA ALA A 10 5.00 32.33 38.25
C ALA A 10 4.90 30.83 37.98
N ALA A 11 3.74 30.24 38.14
CA ALA A 11 3.47 28.87 37.80
C ALA A 11 3.39 28.73 36.25
N LEU A 12 4.38 28.08 35.69
CA LEU A 12 4.43 27.73 34.25
C LEU A 12 3.47 26.56 34.00
N LEU A 13 2.30 26.86 33.45
CA LEU A 13 1.33 25.83 32.97
C LEU A 13 1.90 25.17 31.72
N ILE A 14 2.46 23.97 31.86
CA ILE A 14 2.82 23.11 30.74
C ILE A 14 1.53 22.43 30.28
N ALA A 15 0.96 22.89 29.16
CA ALA A 15 -0.15 22.21 28.50
C ALA A 15 0.35 20.88 27.90
N PRO A 16 -0.36 19.76 28.08
CA PRO A 16 0.02 18.52 27.43
C PRO A 16 -0.15 18.65 25.91
N VAL A 17 0.93 18.45 25.16
CA VAL A 17 0.89 18.28 23.72
C VAL A 17 0.18 16.94 23.45
N THR A 18 -1.09 16.99 23.16
CA THR A 18 -1.83 15.82 22.65
C THR A 18 -1.32 15.50 21.26
N ALA A 19 -0.58 14.40 21.15
CA ALA A 19 -0.18 13.82 19.89
C ALA A 19 -1.43 13.37 19.10
N ALA A 20 -1.86 14.20 18.14
CA ALA A 20 -2.88 13.83 17.19
C ALA A 20 -2.23 13.02 16.07
N ALA A 21 -2.25 11.68 16.19
CA ALA A 21 -1.95 10.80 15.08
C ALA A 21 -2.62 9.44 15.33
N PRO A 22 -3.63 9.07 14.63
CA PRO A 22 -3.69 7.96 13.67
C PRO A 22 -4.67 8.14 12.50
N ALA A 23 -5.53 9.16 12.49
CA ALA A 23 -6.52 9.31 11.42
C ALA A 23 -5.90 9.54 10.02
N ALA A 24 -4.76 10.20 9.93
CA ALA A 24 -4.05 10.44 8.65
C ALA A 24 -3.48 9.15 8.03
N ASP A 25 -3.09 8.17 8.85
CA ASP A 25 -2.47 6.92 8.41
C ASP A 25 -3.48 5.94 7.80
N SER A 26 -4.69 5.85 8.35
CA SER A 26 -5.75 4.97 7.84
C SER A 26 -6.25 5.45 6.47
N ASP A 27 -6.28 6.75 6.23
CA ASP A 27 -6.67 7.35 4.96
C ASP A 27 -5.61 7.11 3.87
N LEU A 28 -4.32 7.20 4.22
CA LEU A 28 -3.20 6.96 3.30
C LEU A 28 -3.18 5.53 2.76
N THR A 29 -3.38 4.53 3.63
CA THR A 29 -3.33 3.11 3.24
C THR A 29 -4.64 2.56 2.68
N LYS A 30 -5.73 3.32 2.75
CA LYS A 30 -7.05 2.89 2.27
C LYS A 30 -7.04 2.41 0.82
N PRO A 31 -6.49 3.17 -0.18
CA PRO A 31 -6.49 2.71 -1.56
C PRO A 31 -5.62 1.46 -1.77
N ILE A 32 -4.56 1.27 -0.99
CA ILE A 32 -3.71 0.08 -1.06
C ILE A 32 -4.50 -1.15 -0.61
N ARG A 33 -5.15 -1.08 0.56
CA ARG A 33 -6.01 -2.17 1.05
C ARG A 33 -7.14 -2.45 0.06
N GLN A 34 -7.81 -1.41 -0.45
CA GLN A 34 -8.88 -1.55 -1.43
C GLN A 34 -8.44 -2.30 -2.68
N PHE A 35 -7.22 -2.05 -3.18
CA PHE A 35 -6.65 -2.77 -4.32
C PHE A 35 -6.38 -4.24 -3.97
N ILE A 36 -5.64 -4.51 -2.88
CA ILE A 36 -5.24 -5.86 -2.50
C ILE A 36 -6.47 -6.72 -2.13
N ASP A 37 -7.39 -6.18 -1.35
CA ASP A 37 -8.61 -6.88 -0.96
C ASP A 37 -9.51 -7.16 -2.18
N GLY A 38 -9.60 -6.21 -3.12
CA GLY A 38 -10.30 -6.41 -4.38
C GLY A 38 -9.67 -7.48 -5.26
N PHE A 39 -8.33 -7.56 -5.32
CA PHE A 39 -7.61 -8.64 -5.97
C PHE A 39 -7.94 -10.00 -5.30
N ASN A 40 -7.82 -10.08 -3.98
CA ASN A 40 -8.05 -11.30 -3.21
C ASN A 40 -9.48 -11.84 -3.33
N THR A 41 -10.46 -10.97 -3.49
CA THR A 41 -11.88 -11.33 -3.57
C THR A 41 -12.43 -11.42 -4.99
N GLY A 42 -11.63 -11.01 -5.99
CA GLY A 42 -12.07 -10.90 -7.38
C GLY A 42 -13.00 -9.69 -7.63
N ASP A 43 -13.12 -8.76 -6.67
CA ASP A 43 -13.85 -7.49 -6.88
C ASP A 43 -13.00 -6.50 -7.68
N THR A 44 -12.93 -6.75 -8.98
CA THR A 44 -12.16 -5.91 -9.92
C THR A 44 -12.63 -4.46 -9.96
N LYS A 45 -13.94 -4.21 -9.75
CA LYS A 45 -14.49 -2.85 -9.71
C LYS A 45 -13.91 -2.06 -8.53
N SER A 46 -13.90 -2.66 -7.34
CA SER A 46 -13.28 -2.07 -6.15
C SER A 46 -11.78 -1.86 -6.34
N ALA A 47 -11.06 -2.88 -6.84
CA ALA A 47 -9.63 -2.79 -7.10
C ALA A 47 -9.29 -1.63 -8.04
N TYR A 48 -9.98 -1.50 -9.19
CA TYR A 48 -9.72 -0.42 -10.14
C TYR A 48 -10.09 0.97 -9.61
N ALA A 49 -11.10 1.07 -8.75
CA ALA A 49 -11.47 2.33 -8.11
C ALA A 49 -10.40 2.85 -7.12
N ALA A 50 -9.42 2.05 -6.75
CA ALA A 50 -8.30 2.44 -5.90
C ALA A 50 -7.27 3.33 -6.63
N TYR A 51 -7.25 3.32 -7.95
CA TYR A 51 -6.28 4.04 -8.76
C TYR A 51 -6.72 5.46 -9.12
N VAL A 52 -5.74 6.31 -9.44
CA VAL A 52 -6.02 7.64 -10.03
C VAL A 52 -6.72 7.49 -11.38
N GLN A 53 -7.50 8.51 -11.78
CA GLN A 53 -7.91 8.68 -13.17
C GLN A 53 -6.71 9.21 -13.97
N GLY A 54 -6.37 8.56 -15.07
CA GLY A 54 -5.21 8.90 -15.92
C GLY A 54 -4.06 7.89 -15.77
N ASP A 55 -2.84 8.32 -16.10
CA ASP A 55 -1.70 7.42 -16.20
C ASP A 55 -1.33 6.78 -14.85
N VAL A 56 -1.18 5.48 -14.88
CA VAL A 56 -0.69 4.61 -13.79
C VAL A 56 0.55 3.89 -14.30
N SER A 57 1.50 3.57 -13.40
CA SER A 57 2.65 2.72 -13.70
C SER A 57 2.66 1.51 -12.77
N ILE A 58 2.84 0.33 -13.34
CA ILE A 58 2.92 -0.94 -12.62
C ILE A 58 4.17 -1.68 -13.08
N ILE A 59 4.96 -2.18 -12.13
CA ILE A 59 6.10 -3.05 -12.39
C ILE A 59 5.87 -4.34 -11.61
N ASP A 60 5.94 -5.47 -12.29
CA ASP A 60 5.72 -6.78 -11.68
C ASP A 60 6.64 -7.84 -12.30
N GLU A 61 6.80 -8.97 -11.61
CA GLU A 61 7.77 -10.02 -11.95
C GLU A 61 7.42 -10.84 -13.19
N PHE A 62 6.15 -10.91 -13.62
CA PHE A 62 5.77 -11.60 -14.85
C PHE A 62 5.76 -10.67 -16.08
N ALA A 63 5.95 -11.24 -17.27
CA ALA A 63 5.99 -10.48 -18.53
C ALA A 63 4.64 -9.79 -18.82
N PRO A 64 4.66 -8.53 -19.36
CA PRO A 64 5.80 -7.80 -19.91
C PRO A 64 6.58 -6.97 -18.88
N HIS A 65 6.37 -7.15 -17.58
CA HIS A 65 7.02 -6.50 -16.44
C HIS A 65 6.68 -5.03 -16.21
N LEU A 66 6.16 -4.33 -17.21
CA LEU A 66 5.84 -2.91 -17.13
C LEU A 66 4.52 -2.61 -17.86
N TRP A 67 3.60 -1.98 -17.15
CA TRP A 67 2.35 -1.44 -17.68
C TRP A 67 2.27 0.05 -17.37
N VAL A 68 2.02 0.88 -18.38
CA VAL A 68 1.96 2.34 -18.24
C VAL A 68 0.72 2.88 -18.98
N GLY A 69 0.09 3.88 -18.38
CA GLY A 69 -1.04 4.58 -18.97
C GLY A 69 -2.35 4.40 -18.21
N PRO A 70 -3.45 4.98 -18.72
CA PRO A 70 -4.73 5.02 -17.99
C PRO A 70 -5.42 3.64 -17.89
N LYS A 71 -5.00 2.65 -18.69
CA LYS A 71 -5.51 1.27 -18.68
C LYS A 71 -4.52 0.28 -18.07
N ALA A 72 -3.40 0.75 -17.48
CA ALA A 72 -2.38 -0.12 -16.92
C ALA A 72 -2.94 -1.14 -15.90
N PRO A 73 -3.85 -0.80 -14.96
CA PRO A 73 -4.40 -1.77 -14.03
C PRO A 73 -5.18 -2.90 -14.71
N GLN A 74 -5.97 -2.58 -15.75
CA GLN A 74 -6.77 -3.58 -16.47
C GLN A 74 -5.89 -4.47 -17.36
N LEU A 75 -4.85 -3.90 -17.99
CA LEU A 75 -3.90 -4.65 -18.80
C LEU A 75 -3.06 -5.58 -17.94
N TRP A 76 -2.57 -5.10 -16.79
CA TRP A 76 -1.88 -5.92 -15.81
C TRP A 76 -2.72 -7.11 -15.36
N ALA A 77 -3.99 -6.88 -14.97
CA ALA A 77 -4.88 -7.94 -14.54
C ALA A 77 -5.14 -8.98 -15.64
N ALA A 78 -5.33 -8.54 -16.89
CA ALA A 78 -5.54 -9.45 -18.02
C ALA A 78 -4.29 -10.29 -18.33
N ASP A 79 -3.10 -9.71 -18.22
CA ASP A 79 -1.84 -10.42 -18.42
C ASP A 79 -1.51 -11.35 -17.24
N TYR A 80 -1.86 -10.95 -15.99
CA TYR A 80 -1.81 -11.85 -14.83
C TYR A 80 -2.69 -13.11 -15.03
N ASP A 81 -3.93 -12.95 -15.50
CA ASP A 81 -4.82 -14.08 -15.79
C ASP A 81 -4.24 -15.02 -16.85
N LYS A 82 -3.62 -14.49 -17.90
CA LYS A 82 -2.94 -15.30 -18.92
C LYS A 82 -1.72 -16.03 -18.34
N HIS A 83 -0.90 -15.32 -17.55
CA HIS A 83 0.25 -15.90 -16.88
C HIS A 83 -0.16 -17.02 -15.93
N ALA A 84 -1.15 -16.80 -15.09
CA ALA A 84 -1.67 -17.78 -14.14
C ALA A 84 -2.16 -19.06 -14.84
N LYS A 85 -2.93 -18.90 -15.93
CA LYS A 85 -3.38 -20.04 -16.75
C LYS A 85 -2.22 -20.80 -17.39
N ALA A 86 -1.22 -20.11 -17.93
CA ALA A 86 -0.08 -20.71 -18.60
C ALA A 86 0.84 -21.46 -17.63
N SER A 87 1.06 -20.94 -16.43
CA SER A 87 1.90 -21.55 -15.39
C SER A 87 1.17 -22.54 -14.49
N GLY A 88 -0.17 -22.62 -14.57
CA GLY A 88 -0.97 -23.49 -13.71
C GLY A 88 -1.13 -22.94 -12.28
N VAL A 89 -1.08 -21.61 -12.15
CA VAL A 89 -1.34 -20.89 -10.90
C VAL A 89 -2.85 -20.79 -10.65
N SER A 90 -3.26 -21.05 -9.42
CA SER A 90 -4.63 -20.88 -8.93
C SER A 90 -4.65 -20.44 -7.46
N ASP A 91 -5.80 -20.01 -6.97
CA ASP A 91 -6.03 -19.64 -5.57
C ASP A 91 -5.06 -18.57 -5.05
N GLY A 92 -4.64 -17.64 -5.93
CA GLY A 92 -3.73 -16.56 -5.60
C GLY A 92 -4.33 -15.59 -4.58
N SER A 93 -3.57 -15.26 -3.55
CA SER A 93 -3.95 -14.29 -2.53
C SER A 93 -2.74 -13.57 -1.96
N VAL A 94 -2.89 -12.28 -1.68
CA VAL A 94 -1.86 -11.44 -1.06
C VAL A 94 -2.25 -11.13 0.37
N LYS A 95 -1.42 -11.56 1.32
CA LYS A 95 -1.46 -11.05 2.71
C LYS A 95 -0.53 -9.85 2.80
N TYR A 96 -0.92 -8.85 3.59
CA TYR A 96 -0.11 -7.65 3.78
C TYR A 96 -0.03 -7.24 5.26
N GLY A 97 1.08 -6.65 5.63
CA GLY A 97 1.34 -6.13 6.98
C GLY A 97 1.13 -4.63 7.09
N ALA A 98 1.50 -4.08 8.24
CA ALA A 98 1.59 -2.64 8.43
C ALA A 98 2.69 -2.05 7.54
N PRO A 99 2.56 -0.81 7.05
CA PRO A 99 3.62 -0.15 6.31
C PRO A 99 4.92 -0.08 7.10
N THR A 100 6.03 -0.48 6.48
CA THR A 100 7.39 -0.35 7.02
C THR A 100 7.99 1.03 6.76
N ARG A 101 7.49 1.71 5.71
CA ARG A 101 7.90 3.09 5.39
C ARG A 101 6.72 3.91 4.85
N ARG A 102 6.67 5.17 5.26
CA ARG A 102 5.69 6.17 4.82
C ARG A 102 6.37 7.52 4.73
N GLU A 103 6.31 8.13 3.55
CA GLU A 103 6.79 9.49 3.30
C GLU A 103 5.68 10.27 2.62
N ILE A 104 5.37 11.47 3.10
CA ILE A 104 4.35 12.34 2.54
C ILE A 104 5.02 13.67 2.17
N ASP A 105 4.87 14.04 0.90
CA ASP A 105 5.29 15.33 0.36
C ASP A 105 4.10 15.98 -0.36
N GLY A 106 3.43 16.88 0.33
CA GLY A 106 2.24 17.57 -0.15
C GLY A 106 1.14 16.61 -0.60
N ALA A 107 0.86 16.57 -1.89
CA ALA A 107 -0.14 15.71 -2.50
C ALA A 107 0.45 14.39 -3.06
N ARG A 108 1.66 14.01 -2.68
CA ARG A 108 2.32 12.76 -3.03
C ARG A 108 2.65 11.98 -1.77
N ALA A 109 2.65 10.65 -1.88
CA ALA A 109 3.13 9.80 -0.81
C ALA A 109 3.85 8.59 -1.40
N TYR A 110 4.85 8.11 -0.64
CA TYR A 110 5.60 6.90 -0.90
C TYR A 110 5.36 5.94 0.27
N VAL A 111 4.95 4.70 -0.02
CA VAL A 111 4.59 3.72 1.00
C VAL A 111 5.18 2.37 0.65
N ILE A 112 5.85 1.71 1.60
CA ILE A 112 6.28 0.31 1.48
C ILE A 112 5.45 -0.54 2.44
N ILE A 113 4.95 -1.67 1.94
CA ILE A 113 4.16 -2.64 2.72
C ILE A 113 4.76 -4.03 2.50
N PRO A 114 5.11 -4.77 3.58
CA PRO A 114 5.49 -6.16 3.46
C PRO A 114 4.27 -6.99 3.06
N THR A 115 4.50 -7.96 2.18
CA THR A 115 3.45 -8.81 1.63
C THR A 115 3.90 -10.25 1.53
N VAL A 116 2.95 -11.17 1.51
CA VAL A 116 3.17 -12.57 1.14
C VAL A 116 2.14 -12.92 0.07
N TYR A 117 2.60 -13.25 -1.12
CA TYR A 117 1.78 -13.82 -2.17
C TYR A 117 1.74 -15.34 -1.99
N ALA A 118 0.57 -15.91 -1.79
CA ALA A 118 0.36 -17.34 -1.62
C ALA A 118 -0.60 -17.86 -2.70
N TYR A 119 -0.28 -18.99 -3.31
CA TYR A 119 -1.05 -19.57 -4.42
C TYR A 119 -0.83 -21.08 -4.51
N ARG A 120 -1.49 -21.73 -5.46
CA ARG A 120 -1.17 -23.10 -5.90
C ARG A 120 -0.52 -23.02 -7.27
N GLU A 121 0.61 -23.68 -7.46
CA GLU A 121 1.20 -23.92 -8.76
C GLU A 121 1.10 -25.40 -9.09
N LYS A 122 0.37 -25.73 -10.14
CA LYS A 122 0.08 -27.14 -10.54
C LYS A 122 -0.41 -28.01 -9.38
N GLY A 123 -1.21 -27.39 -8.47
CA GLY A 123 -1.76 -28.02 -7.28
C GLY A 123 -0.86 -27.98 -6.02
N ALA A 124 0.44 -27.69 -6.13
CA ALA A 124 1.32 -27.52 -4.98
C ALA A 124 1.12 -26.14 -4.33
N ARG A 125 1.14 -26.08 -2.99
CA ARG A 125 1.08 -24.82 -2.25
C ARG A 125 2.43 -24.10 -2.34
N THR A 126 2.39 -22.85 -2.75
CA THR A 126 3.58 -22.02 -3.00
C THR A 126 3.39 -20.66 -2.34
N ALA A 127 4.47 -20.06 -1.90
CA ALA A 127 4.48 -18.72 -1.35
C ALA A 127 5.71 -17.94 -1.82
N GLU A 128 5.56 -16.61 -1.80
CA GLU A 128 6.60 -15.64 -2.07
C GLU A 128 6.44 -14.49 -1.08
N GLU A 129 7.43 -14.29 -0.22
CA GLU A 129 7.54 -13.10 0.61
C GLU A 129 8.11 -11.96 -0.22
N GLY A 130 7.62 -10.76 0.02
CA GLY A 130 8.09 -9.58 -0.68
C GLY A 130 7.57 -8.30 -0.09
N GLU A 131 7.80 -7.24 -0.82
CA GLU A 131 7.30 -5.91 -0.51
C GLU A 131 6.60 -5.30 -1.72
N MET A 132 5.54 -4.58 -1.47
CA MET A 132 4.96 -3.69 -2.45
C MET A 132 5.32 -2.25 -2.11
N THR A 133 5.87 -1.55 -3.08
CA THR A 133 6.13 -0.11 -3.01
C THR A 133 5.09 0.64 -3.80
N PHE A 134 4.42 1.58 -3.16
CA PHE A 134 3.38 2.40 -3.76
C PHE A 134 3.77 3.87 -3.83
N VAL A 135 3.43 4.52 -4.94
CA VAL A 135 3.34 5.98 -5.05
C VAL A 135 1.86 6.34 -5.09
N LEU A 136 1.45 7.19 -4.14
CA LEU A 136 0.08 7.67 -4.05
C LEU A 136 -0.01 9.14 -4.46
N SER A 137 -1.20 9.52 -4.95
CA SER A 137 -1.53 10.91 -5.28
C SER A 137 -2.83 11.29 -4.57
N LYS A 138 -2.84 12.46 -3.90
CA LYS A 138 -4.01 13.01 -3.22
C LYS A 138 -4.76 13.95 -4.13
N GLY A 139 -6.03 13.66 -4.35
CA GLY A 139 -6.97 14.52 -5.06
C GLY A 139 -8.19 14.86 -4.21
N LYS A 140 -9.23 15.41 -4.82
CA LYS A 140 -10.49 15.73 -4.14
C LYS A 140 -11.16 14.50 -3.50
N ALA A 141 -10.96 13.31 -4.08
CA ALA A 141 -11.50 12.04 -3.58
C ALA A 141 -10.56 11.31 -2.59
N GLY A 142 -9.57 12.00 -2.03
CA GLY A 142 -8.55 11.42 -1.14
C GLY A 142 -7.36 10.83 -1.88
N TRP A 143 -6.64 9.94 -1.21
CA TRP A 143 -5.47 9.26 -1.77
C TRP A 143 -5.88 8.17 -2.78
N LYS A 144 -5.10 8.06 -3.85
CA LYS A 144 -5.27 7.06 -4.92
C LYS A 144 -3.90 6.54 -5.37
N ILE A 145 -3.85 5.31 -5.85
CA ILE A 145 -2.62 4.67 -6.36
C ILE A 145 -2.25 5.31 -7.70
N LYS A 146 -1.02 5.82 -7.81
CA LYS A 146 -0.41 6.35 -9.03
C LYS A 146 0.56 5.37 -9.65
N ALA A 147 1.28 4.62 -8.82
CA ALA A 147 2.20 3.58 -9.25
C ALA A 147 2.39 2.56 -8.14
N TRP A 148 2.78 1.34 -8.52
CA TRP A 148 3.31 0.35 -7.59
C TRP A 148 4.29 -0.60 -8.27
N THR A 149 5.11 -1.22 -7.45
CA THR A 149 5.95 -2.35 -7.84
C THR A 149 5.90 -3.45 -6.80
N TRP A 150 5.97 -4.69 -7.26
CA TRP A 150 6.24 -5.87 -6.45
C TRP A 150 7.74 -6.17 -6.48
N SER A 151 8.29 -6.58 -5.32
CA SER A 151 9.66 -7.08 -5.19
C SER A 151 9.64 -8.23 -4.20
N GLY A 152 9.75 -9.46 -4.69
CA GLY A 152 9.65 -10.67 -3.90
C GLY A 152 10.90 -11.55 -3.99
N VAL A 153 10.94 -12.57 -3.12
CA VAL A 153 11.87 -13.68 -3.22
C VAL A 153 11.37 -14.68 -4.26
N LYS A 154 12.22 -15.61 -4.67
CA LYS A 154 11.79 -16.70 -5.55
C LYS A 154 10.73 -17.57 -4.87
N PRO A 155 9.76 -18.10 -5.64
CA PRO A 155 8.75 -19.04 -5.15
C PRO A 155 9.36 -20.21 -4.39
N HIS A 156 8.71 -20.56 -3.29
CA HIS A 156 9.09 -21.73 -2.48
C HIS A 156 7.84 -22.46 -1.95
N PRO A 157 7.94 -23.74 -1.56
CA PRO A 157 6.82 -24.45 -0.94
C PRO A 157 6.28 -23.71 0.29
N ALA A 158 4.96 -23.47 0.34
CA ALA A 158 4.32 -22.94 1.53
C ALA A 158 4.20 -24.05 2.59
N GLY A 159 4.71 -23.79 3.79
CA GLY A 159 4.60 -24.68 4.94
C GLY A 159 3.17 -24.85 5.48
#